data_93cc9af0d9e44bf779771e40ae476f91
#
_entry.id   93cc9af0d9e44bf779771e40ae476f91
#
_cell.length_a   1.000
_cell.length_b   1.000
_cell.length_c   1.000
_cell.angle_alpha   90.00
_cell.angle_beta   90.00
_cell.angle_gamma   90.00
#
_symmetry.space_group_name_H-M   'P 1'
#
loop_
_entity.id
_entity.type
_entity.pdbx_description
1 polymer ?
#
loop_
_entity_poly.entity_id
_entity_poly.type
_entity_poly.pdbx_seq_one_letter_code
_entity_poly.pdbx_strand_id
1 'polypeptide(L)'
;MTAVTLAHNTMHSDRLSRRSAVVVFLAFALAYFFSALVRAITATLSPTLTDEFSLNAQDLGLLAGGYFLGFSFTQLPLGRLLDSHGPKKVVLAFLTFAVLGCLAFAWADSFTGLLAARVLCGMGVSACLMAPLTGYRRWFDANDQLRSNSWMLMTGSLGMLAATLPVQWLMPIWGWRALFVMLGIMIALAMVLIFMVVPLWRTTSTNEDPAAKVIQDDGSYREIWRSAYFWRMTPIGFFSYGGMVAIQTLWAGPWMTQVAGWTPTEAAKGLFLINLCMLVTFWLWGLMSPGLARRGIPVERLIAWGLPMSFVVIASLAWMGPSIGTGAAVGVALLCVSSTVVALAQPAVGMAFPPHLAGRALSAYNLVVFAGIFVVQWGIGLMVDAGLGMGLQKPAAYQMALACFGVCSGLSWVYFLLKRPIQA
;
A
#
# COMPACT_ATOMS: atom_id res chain seq x y z
N MET A 1 -47.86 0.51 -5.96
CA MET A 1 -47.28 1.16 -4.76
C MET A 1 -46.57 0.18 -3.80
N THR A 2 -46.42 -1.10 -4.15
CA THR A 2 -45.96 -2.16 -3.23
C THR A 2 -44.51 -2.62 -3.41
N ALA A 3 -43.88 -2.49 -4.58
CA ALA A 3 -42.52 -2.98 -4.82
C ALA A 3 -41.41 -2.00 -4.34
N VAL A 4 -41.65 -0.70 -4.46
CA VAL A 4 -40.70 0.34 -4.00
C VAL A 4 -40.63 0.41 -2.48
N THR A 5 -41.74 0.14 -1.79
CA THR A 5 -41.82 0.15 -0.32
C THR A 5 -41.14 -1.11 0.28
N LEU A 6 -41.18 -2.24 -0.39
CA LEU A 6 -40.50 -3.47 0.03
C LEU A 6 -38.99 -3.38 -0.18
N ALA A 7 -38.51 -2.78 -1.27
CA ALA A 7 -37.08 -2.56 -1.50
C ALA A 7 -36.48 -1.54 -0.49
N HIS A 8 -37.24 -0.55 -0.05
CA HIS A 8 -36.80 0.40 0.96
C HIS A 8 -36.71 -0.22 2.36
N ASN A 9 -37.61 -1.16 2.69
CA ASN A 9 -37.62 -1.85 3.99
C ASN A 9 -36.52 -2.92 4.13
N THR A 10 -36.10 -3.55 3.04
CA THR A 10 -35.01 -4.55 3.06
C THR A 10 -33.62 -3.91 3.19
N MET A 11 -33.43 -2.69 2.70
CA MET A 11 -32.16 -1.94 2.90
C MET A 11 -31.97 -1.44 4.34
N HIS A 12 -33.01 -1.28 5.14
CA HIS A 12 -32.90 -0.86 6.54
C HIS A 12 -32.55 -2.00 7.51
N SER A 13 -32.74 -3.28 7.13
CA SER A 13 -32.55 -4.41 8.05
C SER A 13 -31.06 -4.80 8.31
N ASP A 14 -30.13 -4.39 7.45
CA ASP A 14 -28.72 -4.75 7.57
C ASP A 14 -27.83 -3.68 8.24
N ARG A 15 -28.39 -2.48 8.55
CA ARG A 15 -27.62 -1.41 9.18
C ARG A 15 -27.33 -1.72 10.65
N LEU A 16 -26.08 -1.54 11.03
CA LEU A 16 -25.65 -1.75 12.41
C LEU A 16 -26.02 -0.57 13.31
N SER A 17 -26.30 -0.87 14.58
CA SER A 17 -26.36 0.17 15.60
C SER A 17 -25.02 0.89 15.70
N ARG A 18 -25.01 2.16 16.12
CA ARG A 18 -23.78 2.96 16.24
C ARG A 18 -22.71 2.28 17.10
N ARG A 19 -23.10 1.62 18.20
CA ARG A 19 -22.16 0.86 19.05
C ARG A 19 -21.56 -0.33 18.30
N SER A 20 -22.37 -1.12 17.63
CA SER A 20 -21.90 -2.26 16.84
C SER A 20 -21.02 -1.81 15.66
N ALA A 21 -21.35 -0.70 15.00
CA ALA A 21 -20.56 -0.13 13.92
C ALA A 21 -19.15 0.28 14.40
N VAL A 22 -19.02 0.92 15.58
CA VAL A 22 -17.74 1.28 16.18
C VAL A 22 -16.92 0.03 16.51
N VAL A 23 -17.52 -1.00 17.10
CA VAL A 23 -16.82 -2.23 17.45
C VAL A 23 -16.33 -2.98 16.22
N VAL A 24 -17.15 -3.07 15.17
CA VAL A 24 -16.77 -3.66 13.87
C VAL A 24 -15.64 -2.86 13.23
N PHE A 25 -15.73 -1.52 13.26
CA PHE A 25 -14.67 -0.65 12.77
C PHE A 25 -13.34 -0.92 13.49
N LEU A 26 -13.34 -0.94 14.83
CA LEU A 26 -12.12 -1.13 15.63
C LEU A 26 -11.48 -2.51 15.39
N ALA A 27 -12.28 -3.57 15.21
CA ALA A 27 -11.75 -4.90 14.90
C ALA A 27 -11.01 -4.93 13.55
N PHE A 28 -11.58 -4.32 12.51
CA PHE A 28 -10.91 -4.20 11.22
C PHE A 28 -9.72 -3.23 11.25
N ALA A 29 -9.84 -2.12 11.98
CA ALA A 29 -8.78 -1.14 12.13
C ALA A 29 -7.55 -1.76 12.80
N LEU A 30 -7.73 -2.59 13.81
CA LEU A 30 -6.64 -3.32 14.46
C LEU A 30 -5.90 -4.24 13.47
N ALA A 31 -6.62 -5.02 12.66
CA ALA A 31 -6.02 -5.86 11.64
C ALA A 31 -5.27 -5.04 10.59
N TYR A 32 -5.81 -3.91 10.16
CA TYR A 32 -5.17 -3.03 9.18
C TYR A 32 -3.95 -2.31 9.75
N PHE A 33 -3.97 -1.93 11.03
CA PHE A 33 -2.81 -1.40 11.74
C PHE A 33 -1.61 -2.36 11.66
N PHE A 34 -1.82 -3.63 12.03
CA PHE A 34 -0.76 -4.64 11.95
C PHE A 34 -0.36 -4.96 10.52
N SER A 35 -1.28 -4.95 9.57
CA SER A 35 -0.98 -5.07 8.14
C SER A 35 0.02 -4.00 7.68
N ALA A 36 -0.21 -2.74 8.06
CA ALA A 36 0.65 -1.63 7.69
C ALA A 36 2.00 -1.67 8.43
N LEU A 37 2.01 -2.12 9.69
CA LEU A 37 3.24 -2.32 10.47
C LEU A 37 4.11 -3.39 9.81
N VAL A 38 3.57 -4.59 9.49
CA VAL A 38 4.30 -5.66 8.79
C VAL A 38 4.83 -5.19 7.43
N ARG A 39 4.13 -4.30 6.75
CA ARG A 39 4.56 -3.71 5.48
C ARG A 39 5.85 -2.91 5.62
N ALA A 40 5.93 -2.05 6.63
CA ALA A 40 7.01 -1.07 6.77
C ALA A 40 8.18 -1.53 7.66
N ILE A 41 8.01 -2.60 8.44
CA ILE A 41 8.99 -3.04 9.46
C ILE A 41 10.37 -3.39 8.86
N THR A 42 10.41 -3.83 7.59
CA THR A 42 11.67 -4.25 6.94
C THR A 42 12.68 -3.12 6.84
N ALA A 43 12.23 -1.87 6.67
CA ALA A 43 13.15 -0.72 6.64
C ALA A 43 13.92 -0.56 7.95
N THR A 44 13.26 -0.76 9.09
CA THR A 44 13.87 -0.69 10.42
C THR A 44 14.76 -1.90 10.71
N LEU A 45 14.37 -3.08 10.24
CA LEU A 45 15.11 -4.32 10.44
C LEU A 45 16.26 -4.52 9.45
N SER A 46 16.35 -3.71 8.39
CA SER A 46 17.28 -3.92 7.28
C SER A 46 18.74 -4.06 7.74
N PRO A 47 19.29 -3.28 8.70
CA PRO A 47 20.67 -3.47 9.15
C PRO A 47 20.88 -4.86 9.79
N THR A 48 20.00 -5.24 10.72
CA THR A 48 20.11 -6.50 11.46
C THR A 48 19.97 -7.72 10.52
N LEU A 49 19.02 -7.69 9.59
CA LEU A 49 18.84 -8.80 8.63
C LEU A 49 20.00 -8.89 7.64
N THR A 50 20.53 -7.74 7.20
CA THR A 50 21.69 -7.68 6.32
C THR A 50 22.91 -8.30 7.00
N ASP A 51 23.16 -7.97 8.26
CA ASP A 51 24.31 -8.50 9.01
C ASP A 51 24.15 -10.00 9.32
N GLU A 52 22.97 -10.44 9.75
CA GLU A 52 22.73 -11.82 10.16
C GLU A 52 22.73 -12.80 8.99
N PHE A 53 22.14 -12.41 7.85
CA PHE A 53 22.04 -13.27 6.65
C PHE A 53 23.02 -12.90 5.54
N SER A 54 23.94 -11.97 5.78
CA SER A 54 24.93 -11.47 4.81
C SER A 54 24.28 -11.03 3.49
N LEU A 55 23.14 -10.31 3.58
CA LEU A 55 22.37 -9.90 2.43
C LEU A 55 23.08 -8.80 1.64
N ASN A 56 23.11 -8.94 0.32
CA ASN A 56 23.44 -7.84 -0.58
C ASN A 56 22.24 -6.91 -0.80
N ALA A 57 22.39 -5.84 -1.56
CA ALA A 57 21.31 -4.90 -1.78
C ALA A 57 20.16 -5.49 -2.61
N GLN A 58 20.49 -6.35 -3.58
CA GLN A 58 19.49 -7.10 -4.35
C GLN A 58 18.64 -8.01 -3.46
N ASP A 59 19.28 -8.77 -2.55
CA ASP A 59 18.60 -9.67 -1.63
C ASP A 59 17.66 -8.90 -0.70
N LEU A 60 18.12 -7.76 -0.17
CA LEU A 60 17.33 -6.91 0.69
C LEU A 60 16.11 -6.35 -0.05
N GLY A 61 16.31 -5.88 -1.29
CA GLY A 61 15.24 -5.39 -2.15
C GLY A 61 14.23 -6.49 -2.51
N LEU A 62 14.69 -7.70 -2.79
CA LEU A 62 13.85 -8.86 -3.07
C LEU A 62 13.06 -9.30 -1.83
N LEU A 63 13.71 -9.33 -0.67
CA LEU A 63 13.08 -9.69 0.60
C LEU A 63 11.92 -8.74 0.96
N ALA A 64 12.15 -7.44 0.89
CA ALA A 64 11.12 -6.45 1.16
C ALA A 64 10.04 -6.45 0.06
N GLY A 65 10.47 -6.57 -1.20
CA GLY A 65 9.60 -6.66 -2.36
C GLY A 65 8.70 -7.89 -2.35
N GLY A 66 9.16 -9.02 -1.80
CA GLY A 66 8.40 -10.25 -1.67
C GLY A 66 7.03 -10.07 -1.01
N TYR A 67 6.93 -9.16 -0.02
CA TYR A 67 5.65 -8.77 0.56
C TYR A 67 4.69 -8.18 -0.49
N PHE A 68 5.17 -7.26 -1.31
CA PHE A 68 4.36 -6.60 -2.33
C PHE A 68 4.03 -7.52 -3.50
N LEU A 69 4.92 -8.46 -3.83
CA LEU A 69 4.66 -9.53 -4.79
C LEU A 69 3.48 -10.40 -4.33
N GLY A 70 3.52 -10.90 -3.09
CA GLY A 70 2.43 -11.68 -2.51
C GLY A 70 1.12 -10.89 -2.46
N PHE A 71 1.19 -9.61 -2.08
CA PHE A 71 0.05 -8.70 -2.06
C PHE A 71 -0.56 -8.51 -3.47
N SER A 72 0.27 -8.34 -4.50
CA SER A 72 -0.19 -8.09 -5.88
C SER A 72 -0.92 -9.28 -6.48
N PHE A 73 -0.44 -10.51 -6.27
CA PHE A 73 -1.08 -11.73 -6.78
C PHE A 73 -2.52 -11.91 -6.31
N THR A 74 -2.84 -11.39 -5.15
CA THR A 74 -4.18 -11.54 -4.55
C THR A 74 -5.17 -10.47 -5.00
N GLN A 75 -4.74 -9.38 -5.65
CA GLN A 75 -5.62 -8.25 -5.97
C GLN A 75 -6.78 -8.61 -6.90
N LEU A 76 -6.52 -9.37 -7.96
CA LEU A 76 -7.58 -9.73 -8.91
C LEU A 76 -8.59 -10.72 -8.33
N PRO A 77 -8.21 -11.83 -7.64
CA PRO A 77 -9.17 -12.75 -7.04
C PRO A 77 -9.88 -12.15 -5.83
N LEU A 78 -9.26 -11.21 -5.10
CA LEU A 78 -9.80 -10.64 -3.86
C LEU A 78 -11.18 -10.00 -4.06
N GLY A 79 -11.37 -9.22 -5.11
CA GLY A 79 -12.65 -8.59 -5.42
C GLY A 79 -13.77 -9.61 -5.56
N ARG A 80 -13.55 -10.67 -6.37
CA ARG A 80 -14.52 -11.75 -6.56
C ARG A 80 -14.81 -12.51 -5.26
N LEU A 81 -13.79 -12.78 -4.47
CA LEU A 81 -13.95 -13.46 -3.18
C LEU A 81 -14.78 -12.62 -2.20
N LEU A 82 -14.56 -11.29 -2.14
CA LEU A 82 -15.35 -10.39 -1.30
C LEU A 82 -16.81 -10.34 -1.70
N ASP A 83 -17.09 -10.31 -3.00
CA ASP A 83 -18.46 -10.29 -3.52
C ASP A 83 -19.20 -11.63 -3.23
N SER A 84 -18.51 -12.76 -3.36
CA SER A 84 -19.12 -14.09 -3.21
C SER A 84 -19.21 -14.57 -1.77
N HIS A 85 -18.18 -14.34 -0.95
CA HIS A 85 -18.08 -14.90 0.41
C HIS A 85 -18.23 -13.84 1.51
N GLY A 86 -18.17 -12.56 1.14
CA GLY A 86 -18.26 -11.43 2.04
C GLY A 86 -16.99 -11.16 2.86
N PRO A 87 -16.91 -9.94 3.47
CA PRO A 87 -15.70 -9.42 4.08
C PRO A 87 -15.17 -10.26 5.25
N LYS A 88 -16.07 -10.79 6.11
CA LYS A 88 -15.66 -11.56 7.29
C LYS A 88 -14.89 -12.83 6.93
N LYS A 89 -15.47 -13.68 6.08
CA LYS A 89 -14.87 -14.98 5.70
C LYS A 89 -13.55 -14.76 4.96
N VAL A 90 -13.53 -13.80 4.03
CA VAL A 90 -12.36 -13.51 3.20
C VAL A 90 -11.21 -12.99 4.07
N VAL A 91 -11.44 -11.97 4.91
CA VAL A 91 -10.35 -11.41 5.73
C VAL A 91 -9.81 -12.44 6.73
N LEU A 92 -10.65 -13.30 7.32
CA LEU A 92 -10.19 -14.34 8.24
C LEU A 92 -9.32 -15.38 7.51
N ALA A 93 -9.74 -15.83 6.33
CA ALA A 93 -8.96 -16.77 5.52
C ALA A 93 -7.59 -16.17 5.13
N PHE A 94 -7.58 -14.91 4.71
CA PHE A 94 -6.34 -14.23 4.36
C PHE A 94 -5.43 -14.00 5.57
N LEU A 95 -5.94 -13.52 6.69
CA LEU A 95 -5.15 -13.30 7.90
C LEU A 95 -4.50 -14.59 8.44
N THR A 96 -5.08 -15.77 8.16
CA THR A 96 -4.42 -17.04 8.49
C THR A 96 -3.06 -17.14 7.79
N PHE A 97 -2.97 -16.76 6.50
CA PHE A 97 -1.69 -16.71 5.81
C PHE A 97 -0.75 -15.65 6.41
N ALA A 98 -1.28 -14.52 6.91
CA ALA A 98 -0.46 -13.51 7.57
C ALA A 98 0.15 -14.03 8.88
N VAL A 99 -0.64 -14.71 9.71
CA VAL A 99 -0.14 -15.35 10.94
C VAL A 99 0.93 -16.38 10.62
N LEU A 100 0.65 -17.29 9.68
CA LEU A 100 1.62 -18.31 9.24
C LEU A 100 2.88 -17.66 8.68
N GLY A 101 2.74 -16.59 7.90
CA GLY A 101 3.86 -15.82 7.36
C GLY A 101 4.70 -15.17 8.45
N CYS A 102 4.10 -14.56 9.48
CA CYS A 102 4.83 -13.98 10.59
C CYS A 102 5.59 -15.05 11.40
N LEU A 103 4.97 -16.18 11.67
CA LEU A 103 5.62 -17.30 12.37
C LEU A 103 6.73 -17.90 11.51
N ALA A 104 6.48 -18.16 10.22
CA ALA A 104 7.49 -18.68 9.31
C ALA A 104 8.69 -17.72 9.20
N PHE A 105 8.46 -16.40 9.20
CA PHE A 105 9.53 -15.41 9.21
C PHE A 105 10.37 -15.48 10.49
N ALA A 106 9.72 -15.61 11.65
CA ALA A 106 10.40 -15.71 12.95
C ALA A 106 11.32 -16.94 13.07
N TRP A 107 10.95 -18.05 12.43
CA TRP A 107 11.71 -19.31 12.47
C TRP A 107 12.60 -19.55 11.24
N ALA A 108 12.65 -18.60 10.31
CA ALA A 108 13.48 -18.75 9.13
C ALA A 108 14.98 -18.61 9.45
N ASP A 109 15.77 -19.59 8.97
CA ASP A 109 17.23 -19.63 9.12
C ASP A 109 17.92 -19.47 7.74
N SER A 110 17.16 -19.17 6.69
CA SER A 110 17.68 -18.99 5.34
C SER A 110 16.97 -17.82 4.63
N PHE A 111 17.67 -17.21 3.68
CA PHE A 111 17.10 -16.16 2.83
C PHE A 111 15.82 -16.62 2.10
N THR A 112 15.81 -17.82 1.55
CA THR A 112 14.64 -18.38 0.86
C THR A 112 13.45 -18.55 1.81
N GLY A 113 13.69 -18.98 3.05
CA GLY A 113 12.66 -19.06 4.09
C GLY A 113 12.09 -17.70 4.44
N LEU A 114 12.95 -16.69 4.63
CA LEU A 114 12.54 -15.31 4.87
C LEU A 114 11.70 -14.76 3.72
N LEU A 115 12.14 -14.97 2.47
CA LEU A 115 11.44 -14.51 1.27
C LEU A 115 10.06 -15.15 1.14
N ALA A 116 9.96 -16.49 1.29
CA ALA A 116 8.68 -17.19 1.25
C ALA A 116 7.73 -16.70 2.34
N ALA A 117 8.23 -16.48 3.55
CA ALA A 117 7.46 -15.93 4.67
C ALA A 117 6.97 -14.50 4.36
N ARG A 118 7.78 -13.65 3.73
CA ARG A 118 7.37 -12.30 3.31
C ARG A 118 6.26 -12.31 2.25
N VAL A 119 6.35 -13.23 1.28
CA VAL A 119 5.28 -13.43 0.28
C VAL A 119 3.98 -13.85 0.98
N LEU A 120 4.04 -14.80 1.91
CA LEU A 120 2.87 -15.22 2.70
C LEU A 120 2.28 -14.07 3.53
N CYS A 121 3.13 -13.27 4.20
CA CYS A 121 2.67 -12.07 4.90
C CYS A 121 1.91 -11.12 3.96
N GLY A 122 2.48 -10.84 2.79
CA GLY A 122 1.87 -9.95 1.80
C GLY A 122 0.52 -10.46 1.29
N MET A 123 0.44 -11.75 0.96
CA MET A 123 -0.84 -12.40 0.60
C MET A 123 -1.86 -12.27 1.73
N GLY A 124 -1.44 -12.59 2.95
CA GLY A 124 -2.31 -12.66 4.10
C GLY A 124 -2.93 -11.33 4.54
N VAL A 125 -2.24 -10.22 4.34
CA VAL A 125 -2.75 -8.89 4.75
C VAL A 125 -3.45 -8.12 3.64
N SER A 126 -3.48 -8.64 2.43
CA SER A 126 -4.00 -7.93 1.25
C SER A 126 -5.50 -7.60 1.34
N ALA A 127 -6.27 -8.39 2.10
CA ALA A 127 -7.69 -8.16 2.33
C ALA A 127 -8.00 -7.10 3.41
N CYS A 128 -7.01 -6.71 4.24
CA CYS A 128 -7.23 -5.91 5.45
C CYS A 128 -7.82 -4.51 5.20
N LEU A 129 -7.66 -3.93 4.03
CA LEU A 129 -8.28 -2.66 3.66
C LEU A 129 -9.57 -2.87 2.86
N MET A 130 -9.54 -3.72 1.84
CA MET A 130 -10.68 -3.87 0.93
C MET A 130 -11.88 -4.57 1.57
N ALA A 131 -11.65 -5.54 2.46
CA ALA A 131 -12.75 -6.25 3.13
C ALA A 131 -13.60 -5.31 4.01
N PRO A 132 -13.03 -4.49 4.92
CA PRO A 132 -13.83 -3.54 5.69
C PRO A 132 -14.55 -2.51 4.79
N LEU A 133 -13.88 -1.96 3.77
CA LEU A 133 -14.50 -0.98 2.88
C LEU A 133 -15.72 -1.57 2.14
N THR A 134 -15.66 -2.85 1.78
CA THR A 134 -16.80 -3.59 1.20
C THR A 134 -17.93 -3.76 2.23
N GLY A 135 -17.59 -4.13 3.47
CA GLY A 135 -18.58 -4.30 4.55
C GLY A 135 -19.27 -2.98 4.94
N TYR A 136 -18.52 -1.89 5.05
CA TYR A 136 -19.07 -0.58 5.44
C TYR A 136 -20.12 -0.06 4.48
N ARG A 137 -20.00 -0.34 3.18
CA ARG A 137 -21.02 0.03 2.17
C ARG A 137 -22.40 -0.53 2.49
N ARG A 138 -22.48 -1.67 3.16
CA ARG A 138 -23.74 -2.35 3.49
C ARG A 138 -24.22 -2.06 4.92
N TRP A 139 -23.28 -1.99 5.86
CA TRP A 139 -23.59 -1.94 7.28
C TRP A 139 -23.68 -0.55 7.87
N PHE A 140 -23.04 0.45 7.22
CA PHE A 140 -22.98 1.82 7.72
C PHE A 140 -23.85 2.75 6.86
N ASP A 141 -24.30 3.84 7.45
CA ASP A 141 -24.88 4.92 6.65
C ASP A 141 -23.79 5.68 5.87
N ALA A 142 -24.18 6.53 4.91
CA ALA A 142 -23.25 7.20 4.01
C ALA A 142 -22.23 8.09 4.74
N ASN A 143 -22.64 8.77 5.81
CA ASN A 143 -21.75 9.64 6.58
C ASN A 143 -20.75 8.82 7.40
N ASP A 144 -21.21 7.77 8.07
CA ASP A 144 -20.34 6.89 8.86
C ASP A 144 -19.40 6.08 7.96
N GLN A 145 -19.83 5.70 6.75
CA GLN A 145 -18.97 5.07 5.75
C GLN A 145 -17.80 5.97 5.33
N LEU A 146 -18.07 7.25 4.98
CA LEU A 146 -17.03 8.21 4.60
C LEU A 146 -16.02 8.43 5.72
N ARG A 147 -16.52 8.60 6.94
CA ARG A 147 -15.67 8.77 8.13
C ARG A 147 -14.80 7.54 8.37
N SER A 148 -15.39 6.36 8.35
CA SER A 148 -14.69 5.10 8.59
C SER A 148 -13.62 4.83 7.53
N ASN A 149 -13.87 5.14 6.27
CA ASN A 149 -12.87 5.03 5.20
C ASN A 149 -11.65 5.91 5.49
N SER A 150 -11.86 7.16 5.90
CA SER A 150 -10.76 8.08 6.25
C SER A 150 -9.99 7.60 7.49
N TRP A 151 -10.70 7.15 8.52
CA TRP A 151 -10.07 6.62 9.74
C TRP A 151 -9.29 5.32 9.49
N MET A 152 -9.73 4.46 8.57
CA MET A 152 -8.96 3.29 8.15
C MET A 152 -7.60 3.69 7.58
N LEU A 153 -7.55 4.69 6.68
CA LEU A 153 -6.28 5.16 6.12
C LEU A 153 -5.36 5.74 7.20
N MET A 154 -5.91 6.50 8.16
CA MET A 154 -5.15 6.97 9.33
C MET A 154 -4.59 5.81 10.15
N THR A 155 -5.39 4.78 10.41
CA THR A 155 -4.94 3.58 11.14
C THR A 155 -3.77 2.91 10.44
N GLY A 156 -3.80 2.79 9.12
CA GLY A 156 -2.66 2.29 8.33
C GLY A 156 -1.41 3.15 8.51
N SER A 157 -1.54 4.47 8.48
CA SER A 157 -0.41 5.38 8.70
C SER A 157 0.17 5.25 10.12
N LEU A 158 -0.69 5.07 11.13
CA LEU A 158 -0.24 4.78 12.50
C LEU A 158 0.52 3.45 12.60
N GLY A 159 0.08 2.42 11.87
CA GLY A 159 0.80 1.16 11.76
C GLY A 159 2.20 1.32 11.16
N MET A 160 2.33 2.14 10.12
CA MET A 160 3.63 2.46 9.52
C MET A 160 4.53 3.26 10.46
N LEU A 161 3.99 4.21 11.24
CA LEU A 161 4.73 4.91 12.29
C LEU A 161 5.23 3.95 13.37
N ALA A 162 4.38 3.01 13.80
CA ALA A 162 4.74 2.00 14.80
C ALA A 162 5.85 1.05 14.32
N ALA A 163 6.00 0.85 13.02
CA ALA A 163 7.07 0.06 12.41
C ALA A 163 8.47 0.71 12.50
N THR A 164 8.59 1.94 12.95
CA THR A 164 9.83 2.72 13.00
C THR A 164 10.42 2.75 14.42
N LEU A 165 10.35 3.88 15.12
CA LEU A 165 10.92 4.06 16.46
C LEU A 165 10.44 3.00 17.48
N PRO A 166 9.14 2.66 17.58
CA PRO A 166 8.71 1.64 18.52
C PRO A 166 9.38 0.29 18.27
N VAL A 167 9.49 -0.15 17.02
CA VAL A 167 10.21 -1.38 16.67
C VAL A 167 11.69 -1.26 17.02
N GLN A 168 12.33 -0.12 16.70
CA GLN A 168 13.74 0.11 17.01
C GLN A 168 14.04 0.03 18.52
N TRP A 169 13.11 0.49 19.37
CA TRP A 169 13.26 0.39 20.84
C TRP A 169 13.09 -1.02 21.38
N LEU A 170 12.23 -1.82 20.74
CA LEU A 170 11.97 -3.20 21.15
C LEU A 170 13.03 -4.18 20.65
N MET A 171 13.73 -3.84 19.55
CA MET A 171 14.74 -4.70 18.93
C MET A 171 15.85 -5.17 19.89
N PRO A 172 16.49 -4.30 20.72
CA PRO A 172 17.53 -4.73 21.65
C PRO A 172 17.03 -5.61 22.78
N ILE A 173 15.70 -5.54 23.08
CA ILE A 173 15.08 -6.24 24.22
C ILE A 173 14.64 -7.64 23.81
N TRP A 174 13.96 -7.75 22.67
CA TRP A 174 13.30 -8.99 22.25
C TRP A 174 13.92 -9.62 21.00
N GLY A 175 14.68 -8.87 20.22
CA GLY A 175 15.15 -9.31 18.91
C GLY A 175 14.01 -9.35 17.88
N TRP A 176 14.38 -9.42 16.62
CA TRP A 176 13.41 -9.36 15.51
C TRP A 176 12.53 -10.63 15.42
N ARG A 177 13.06 -11.81 15.81
CA ARG A 177 12.29 -13.06 15.80
C ARG A 177 11.10 -13.00 16.75
N ALA A 178 11.32 -12.58 18.00
CA ALA A 178 10.24 -12.43 18.97
C ALA A 178 9.24 -11.34 18.57
N LEU A 179 9.68 -10.27 17.91
CA LEU A 179 8.79 -9.25 17.36
C LEU A 179 7.84 -9.83 16.30
N PHE A 180 8.33 -10.71 15.42
CA PHE A 180 7.46 -11.36 14.43
C PHE A 180 6.50 -12.38 15.06
N VAL A 181 6.92 -13.11 16.09
CA VAL A 181 6.00 -13.97 16.88
C VAL A 181 4.91 -13.12 17.52
N MET A 182 5.27 -12.01 18.16
CA MET A 182 4.32 -11.08 18.76
C MET A 182 3.34 -10.52 17.70
N LEU A 183 3.82 -10.13 16.51
CA LEU A 183 2.97 -9.67 15.42
C LEU A 183 1.98 -10.76 14.98
N GLY A 184 2.44 -12.01 14.86
CA GLY A 184 1.57 -13.16 14.58
C GLY A 184 0.47 -13.32 15.61
N ILE A 185 0.81 -13.23 16.91
CA ILE A 185 -0.15 -13.29 18.01
C ILE A 185 -1.14 -12.13 17.95
N MET A 186 -0.68 -10.90 17.71
CA MET A 186 -1.55 -9.73 17.63
C MET A 186 -2.50 -9.79 16.42
N ILE A 187 -2.04 -10.31 15.28
CA ILE A 187 -2.89 -10.57 14.12
C ILE A 187 -3.92 -11.65 14.43
N ALA A 188 -3.52 -12.73 15.13
CA ALA A 188 -4.44 -13.78 15.56
C ALA A 188 -5.51 -13.24 16.53
N LEU A 189 -5.14 -12.36 17.46
CA LEU A 189 -6.10 -11.67 18.32
C LEU A 189 -7.07 -10.79 17.52
N ALA A 190 -6.58 -10.05 16.53
CA ALA A 190 -7.44 -9.30 15.62
C ALA A 190 -8.40 -10.22 14.85
N MET A 191 -7.95 -11.42 14.43
CA MET A 191 -8.83 -12.43 13.80
C MET A 191 -9.94 -12.87 14.74
N VAL A 192 -9.62 -13.16 16.02
CA VAL A 192 -10.62 -13.54 17.04
C VAL A 192 -11.65 -12.43 17.22
N LEU A 193 -11.22 -11.17 17.30
CA LEU A 193 -12.12 -10.04 17.42
C LEU A 193 -13.03 -9.91 16.16
N ILE A 194 -12.46 -10.02 14.97
CA ILE A 194 -13.23 -10.00 13.70
C ILE A 194 -14.24 -11.16 13.69
N PHE A 195 -13.82 -12.35 14.10
CA PHE A 195 -14.70 -13.52 14.17
C PHE A 195 -15.88 -13.29 15.12
N MET A 196 -15.66 -12.67 16.27
CA MET A 196 -16.70 -12.44 17.28
C MET A 196 -17.68 -11.33 16.86
N VAL A 197 -17.18 -10.20 16.33
CA VAL A 197 -17.98 -8.96 16.25
C VAL A 197 -18.47 -8.63 14.83
N VAL A 198 -17.80 -9.12 13.79
CA VAL A 198 -18.21 -8.80 12.42
C VAL A 198 -19.40 -9.67 12.02
N PRO A 199 -20.50 -9.09 11.51
CA PRO A 199 -21.67 -9.86 11.11
C PRO A 199 -21.39 -10.76 9.92
N LEU A 200 -22.15 -11.84 9.81
CA LEU A 200 -22.08 -12.73 8.65
C LEU A 200 -22.67 -12.02 7.42
N TRP A 201 -22.01 -12.22 6.29
CA TRP A 201 -22.50 -11.74 5.01
C TRP A 201 -23.66 -12.62 4.57
N ARG A 202 -24.88 -12.04 4.58
CA ARG A 202 -26.03 -12.69 4.01
C ARG A 202 -26.07 -12.37 2.52
N THR A 203 -25.77 -13.34 1.67
CA THR A 203 -26.14 -13.24 0.26
C THR A 203 -27.67 -13.28 0.23
N THR A 204 -28.31 -12.15 -0.04
CA THR A 204 -29.73 -12.15 -0.37
C THR A 204 -29.87 -12.97 -1.65
N SER A 205 -30.34 -14.20 -1.51
CA SER A 205 -30.91 -14.94 -2.63
C SER A 205 -32.23 -14.24 -2.97
N THR A 206 -32.18 -13.06 -3.57
CA THR A 206 -33.29 -12.62 -4.38
C THR A 206 -33.42 -13.68 -5.47
N ASN A 207 -34.62 -14.19 -5.66
CA ASN A 207 -35.04 -14.93 -6.86
C ASN A 207 -34.88 -13.97 -8.06
N GLU A 208 -33.64 -13.57 -8.34
CA GLU A 208 -33.30 -12.83 -9.53
C GLU A 208 -33.31 -13.84 -10.67
N ASP A 209 -34.13 -13.52 -11.64
CA ASP A 209 -34.27 -14.18 -12.92
C ASP A 209 -32.88 -14.67 -13.42
N PRO A 210 -32.68 -15.95 -13.77
CA PRO A 210 -31.42 -16.44 -14.31
C PRO A 210 -30.87 -15.57 -15.45
N ALA A 211 -31.72 -14.85 -16.18
CA ALA A 211 -31.37 -13.88 -17.19
C ALA A 211 -30.67 -12.60 -16.61
N ALA A 212 -31.02 -12.17 -15.39
CA ALA A 212 -30.41 -11.04 -14.74
C ALA A 212 -28.97 -11.36 -14.23
N LYS A 213 -28.71 -12.63 -13.89
CA LYS A 213 -27.35 -13.10 -13.52
C LYS A 213 -26.38 -13.10 -14.70
N VAL A 214 -26.85 -13.36 -15.91
CA VAL A 214 -26.04 -13.36 -17.13
C VAL A 214 -25.58 -11.93 -17.48
N ILE A 215 -26.38 -10.92 -17.16
CA ILE A 215 -26.06 -9.51 -17.44
C ILE A 215 -25.06 -8.94 -16.40
N GLN A 216 -24.95 -9.51 -15.19
CA GLN A 216 -24.00 -9.06 -14.17
C GLN A 216 -22.56 -9.59 -14.34
N ASP A 217 -22.34 -10.63 -15.16
CA ASP A 217 -21.02 -11.25 -15.33
C ASP A 217 -20.23 -10.70 -16.54
N ASP A 218 -20.80 -9.79 -17.33
CA ASP A 218 -20.17 -9.29 -18.57
C ASP A 218 -19.20 -8.10 -18.40
N GLY A 219 -18.89 -7.69 -17.18
CA GLY A 219 -17.85 -6.69 -16.94
C GLY A 219 -16.44 -7.32 -17.02
N SER A 220 -15.93 -7.52 -18.21
CA SER A 220 -14.60 -8.13 -18.41
C SER A 220 -13.47 -7.20 -18.03
N TYR A 221 -12.44 -7.72 -17.30
CA TYR A 221 -11.14 -7.05 -17.16
C TYR A 221 -10.54 -6.62 -18.51
N ARG A 222 -10.96 -7.21 -19.63
CA ARG A 222 -10.56 -6.87 -20.99
C ARG A 222 -10.87 -5.42 -21.35
N GLU A 223 -12.01 -4.87 -20.90
CA GLU A 223 -12.36 -3.46 -21.14
C GLU A 223 -11.41 -2.53 -20.40
N ILE A 224 -11.05 -2.87 -19.16
CA ILE A 224 -10.11 -2.10 -18.36
C ILE A 224 -8.73 -2.08 -19.03
N TRP A 225 -8.23 -3.26 -19.42
CA TRP A 225 -6.93 -3.40 -20.08
C TRP A 225 -6.90 -2.81 -21.51
N ARG A 226 -8.05 -2.52 -22.12
CA ARG A 226 -8.13 -1.82 -23.40
C ARG A 226 -8.27 -0.31 -23.28
N SER A 227 -8.56 0.20 -22.07
CA SER A 227 -8.77 1.63 -21.85
C SER A 227 -7.49 2.43 -22.01
N ALA A 228 -7.51 3.42 -22.90
CA ALA A 228 -6.40 4.35 -23.07
C ALA A 228 -6.13 5.16 -21.80
N TYR A 229 -7.18 5.51 -21.04
CA TYR A 229 -7.04 6.21 -19.78
C TYR A 229 -6.34 5.34 -18.71
N PHE A 230 -6.69 4.06 -18.62
CA PHE A 230 -6.03 3.13 -17.71
C PHE A 230 -4.52 3.04 -18.00
N TRP A 231 -4.14 2.85 -19.28
CA TRP A 231 -2.74 2.79 -19.68
C TRP A 231 -1.99 4.10 -19.52
N ARG A 232 -2.67 5.25 -19.60
CA ARG A 232 -2.09 6.54 -19.28
C ARG A 232 -1.68 6.66 -17.83
N MET A 233 -2.51 6.14 -16.89
CA MET A 233 -2.26 6.20 -15.45
C MET A 233 -1.31 5.10 -14.95
N THR A 234 -1.20 3.98 -15.68
CA THR A 234 -0.42 2.80 -15.30
C THR A 234 1.06 3.12 -15.03
N PRO A 235 1.84 3.77 -15.92
CA PRO A 235 3.27 3.98 -15.68
C PRO A 235 3.56 4.89 -14.48
N ILE A 236 2.78 5.94 -14.26
CA ILE A 236 2.97 6.82 -13.08
C ILE A 236 2.58 6.10 -11.79
N GLY A 237 1.56 5.24 -11.81
CA GLY A 237 1.22 4.36 -10.68
C GLY A 237 2.33 3.38 -10.37
N PHE A 238 2.91 2.76 -11.41
CA PHE A 238 3.96 1.76 -11.30
C PHE A 238 5.29 2.36 -10.81
N PHE A 239 5.83 3.36 -11.50
CA PHE A 239 7.15 3.92 -11.20
C PHE A 239 7.11 5.03 -10.15
N SER A 240 6.21 6.03 -10.29
CA SER A 240 6.25 7.18 -9.39
C SER A 240 5.61 6.87 -8.04
N TYR A 241 4.38 6.33 -8.00
CA TYR A 241 3.74 5.97 -6.74
C TYR A 241 4.36 4.70 -6.14
N GLY A 242 4.54 3.65 -6.95
CA GLY A 242 5.19 2.42 -6.53
C GLY A 242 6.61 2.66 -6.02
N GLY A 243 7.38 3.50 -6.72
CA GLY A 243 8.73 3.87 -6.31
C GLY A 243 8.78 4.71 -5.04
N MET A 244 7.85 5.65 -4.86
CA MET A 244 7.71 6.38 -3.60
C MET A 244 7.51 5.43 -2.42
N VAL A 245 6.59 4.47 -2.56
CA VAL A 245 6.33 3.47 -1.52
C VAL A 245 7.53 2.55 -1.31
N ALA A 246 8.22 2.16 -2.38
CA ALA A 246 9.45 1.35 -2.31
C ALA A 246 10.55 2.06 -1.50
N ILE A 247 10.74 3.36 -1.72
CA ILE A 247 11.70 4.16 -0.95
C ILE A 247 11.24 4.30 0.50
N GLN A 248 9.99 4.67 0.75
CA GLN A 248 9.43 4.86 2.09
C GLN A 248 9.51 3.59 2.94
N THR A 249 9.21 2.42 2.35
CA THR A 249 9.08 1.15 3.10
C THR A 249 10.36 0.33 3.18
N LEU A 250 11.40 0.71 2.44
CA LEU A 250 12.71 0.06 2.50
C LEU A 250 13.87 1.04 2.36
N TRP A 251 14.05 1.65 1.17
CA TRP A 251 15.32 2.28 0.79
C TRP A 251 15.66 3.55 1.55
N ALA A 252 14.70 4.19 2.22
CA ALA A 252 14.94 5.34 3.08
C ALA A 252 15.89 5.00 4.25
N GLY A 253 15.75 3.80 4.86
CA GLY A 253 16.64 3.34 5.91
C GLY A 253 18.10 3.17 5.43
N PRO A 254 18.35 2.27 4.47
CA PRO A 254 19.67 2.11 3.84
C PRO A 254 20.28 3.41 3.29
N TRP A 255 19.49 4.32 2.70
CA TRP A 255 19.97 5.63 2.27
C TRP A 255 20.57 6.43 3.44
N MET A 256 19.84 6.53 4.57
CA MET A 256 20.30 7.25 5.74
C MET A 256 21.53 6.60 6.38
N THR A 257 21.61 5.26 6.41
CA THR A 257 22.75 4.58 7.03
C THR A 257 23.97 4.47 6.11
N GLN A 258 23.78 4.12 4.83
CA GLN A 258 24.89 3.82 3.92
C GLN A 258 25.39 5.04 3.13
N VAL A 259 24.53 6.05 2.93
CA VAL A 259 24.89 7.29 2.22
C VAL A 259 25.16 8.43 3.17
N ALA A 260 24.24 8.73 4.11
CA ALA A 260 24.38 9.83 5.05
C ALA A 260 25.19 9.46 6.30
N GLY A 261 25.56 8.19 6.50
CA GLY A 261 26.38 7.72 7.62
C GLY A 261 25.68 7.72 8.98
N TRP A 262 24.35 7.68 9.00
CA TRP A 262 23.56 7.67 10.23
C TRP A 262 23.61 6.33 10.95
N THR A 263 23.49 6.37 12.27
CA THR A 263 23.27 5.16 13.08
C THR A 263 21.88 4.58 12.83
N PRO A 264 21.64 3.28 13.10
CA PRO A 264 20.32 2.67 12.98
C PRO A 264 19.21 3.40 13.76
N THR A 265 19.56 3.93 14.95
CA THR A 265 18.62 4.70 15.79
C THR A 265 18.28 6.05 15.16
N GLU A 266 19.24 6.76 14.58
CA GLU A 266 19.00 8.02 13.86
C GLU A 266 18.16 7.77 12.60
N ALA A 267 18.46 6.70 11.85
CA ALA A 267 17.70 6.30 10.69
C ALA A 267 16.23 5.97 11.06
N ALA A 268 15.99 5.30 12.19
CA ALA A 268 14.63 5.04 12.69
C ALA A 268 13.87 6.33 13.04
N LYS A 269 14.55 7.36 13.61
CA LYS A 269 13.96 8.70 13.81
C LYS A 269 13.63 9.36 12.47
N GLY A 270 14.51 9.22 11.49
CA GLY A 270 14.27 9.70 10.12
C GLY A 270 13.07 9.02 9.47
N LEU A 271 12.96 7.70 9.56
CA LEU A 271 11.80 6.94 9.07
C LEU A 271 10.50 7.36 9.77
N PHE A 272 10.55 7.62 11.08
CA PHE A 272 9.41 8.14 11.82
C PHE A 272 8.98 9.51 11.28
N LEU A 273 9.90 10.44 11.07
CA LEU A 273 9.63 11.76 10.48
C LEU A 273 9.01 11.64 9.09
N ILE A 274 9.56 10.78 8.21
CA ILE A 274 9.04 10.54 6.86
C ILE A 274 7.58 10.07 6.94
N ASN A 275 7.29 9.07 7.77
CA ASN A 275 5.94 8.52 7.91
C ASN A 275 4.96 9.54 8.53
N LEU A 276 5.43 10.38 9.46
CA LEU A 276 4.63 11.47 10.03
C LEU A 276 4.29 12.53 8.96
N CYS A 277 5.26 12.95 8.15
CA CYS A 277 5.04 13.87 7.04
C CYS A 277 4.03 13.27 6.03
N MET A 278 4.15 11.99 5.72
CA MET A 278 3.21 11.29 4.84
C MET A 278 1.78 11.24 5.40
N LEU A 279 1.64 10.96 6.70
CA LEU A 279 0.33 11.00 7.38
C LEU A 279 -0.34 12.38 7.24
N VAL A 280 0.41 13.43 7.55
CA VAL A 280 -0.07 14.83 7.44
C VAL A 280 -0.43 15.16 5.98
N THR A 281 0.41 14.76 5.03
CA THR A 281 0.20 15.05 3.61
C THR A 281 -1.03 14.35 3.06
N PHE A 282 -1.26 13.08 3.39
CA PHE A 282 -2.47 12.38 2.97
C PHE A 282 -3.73 12.97 3.61
N TRP A 283 -3.64 13.41 4.86
CA TRP A 283 -4.72 14.15 5.51
C TRP A 283 -5.03 15.47 4.79
N LEU A 284 -4.00 16.24 4.44
CA LEU A 284 -4.14 17.47 3.66
C LEU A 284 -4.76 17.21 2.28
N TRP A 285 -4.34 16.15 1.57
CA TRP A 285 -4.97 15.77 0.30
C TRP A 285 -6.46 15.45 0.46
N GLY A 286 -6.82 14.75 1.54
CA GLY A 286 -8.23 14.48 1.87
C GLY A 286 -9.07 15.75 2.05
N LEU A 287 -8.50 16.80 2.67
CA LEU A 287 -9.16 18.09 2.87
C LEU A 287 -9.20 18.96 1.60
N MET A 288 -8.13 18.97 0.83
CA MET A 288 -7.95 19.88 -0.30
C MET A 288 -8.59 19.38 -1.59
N SER A 289 -8.55 18.07 -1.86
CA SER A 289 -8.98 17.51 -3.14
C SER A 289 -10.44 17.82 -3.50
N PRO A 290 -11.43 17.80 -2.57
CA PRO A 290 -12.80 18.20 -2.92
C PRO A 290 -12.93 19.69 -3.28
N GLY A 291 -12.14 20.56 -2.64
CA GLY A 291 -12.08 21.99 -2.94
C GLY A 291 -11.48 22.27 -4.32
N LEU A 292 -10.42 21.57 -4.66
CA LEU A 292 -9.75 21.67 -5.98
C LEU A 292 -10.66 21.17 -7.11
N ALA A 293 -11.35 20.05 -6.88
CA ALA A 293 -12.33 19.52 -7.83
C ALA A 293 -13.47 20.51 -8.10
N ARG A 294 -14.02 21.16 -7.04
CA ARG A 294 -15.05 22.21 -7.20
C ARG A 294 -14.55 23.43 -7.98
N ARG A 295 -13.25 23.71 -7.97
CA ARG A 295 -12.63 24.78 -8.77
C ARG A 295 -12.31 24.34 -10.20
N GLY A 296 -12.76 23.16 -10.61
CA GLY A 296 -12.54 22.63 -11.97
C GLY A 296 -11.09 22.22 -12.26
N ILE A 297 -10.27 21.94 -11.24
CA ILE A 297 -8.90 21.45 -11.41
C ILE A 297 -8.94 19.92 -11.44
N PRO A 298 -8.76 19.28 -12.60
CA PRO A 298 -8.77 17.84 -12.70
C PRO A 298 -7.51 17.23 -12.08
N VAL A 299 -7.64 15.98 -11.63
CA VAL A 299 -6.55 15.21 -10.99
C VAL A 299 -5.32 15.13 -11.90
N GLU A 300 -5.52 14.96 -13.19
CA GLU A 300 -4.45 14.89 -14.19
C GLU A 300 -3.59 16.17 -14.23
N ARG A 301 -4.20 17.32 -14.04
CA ARG A 301 -3.48 18.61 -13.99
C ARG A 301 -2.67 18.72 -12.69
N LEU A 302 -3.22 18.26 -11.56
CA LEU A 302 -2.49 18.22 -10.31
C LEU A 302 -1.27 17.31 -10.39
N ILE A 303 -1.41 16.14 -11.00
CA ILE A 303 -0.29 15.21 -11.22
C ILE A 303 0.74 15.82 -12.18
N ALA A 304 0.28 16.41 -13.30
CA ALA A 304 1.16 17.02 -14.31
C ALA A 304 2.05 18.12 -13.70
N TRP A 305 1.51 18.95 -12.80
CA TRP A 305 2.23 20.07 -12.20
C TRP A 305 2.95 19.72 -10.90
N GLY A 306 2.41 18.80 -10.11
CA GLY A 306 2.96 18.46 -8.79
C GLY A 306 4.13 17.48 -8.86
N LEU A 307 4.06 16.48 -9.75
CA LEU A 307 5.07 15.43 -9.82
C LEU A 307 6.49 15.93 -10.21
N PRO A 308 6.69 16.94 -11.06
CA PRO A 308 8.04 17.45 -11.38
C PRO A 308 8.86 17.87 -10.18
N MET A 309 8.22 18.33 -9.09
CA MET A 309 8.93 18.66 -7.85
C MET A 309 9.68 17.45 -7.28
N SER A 310 9.12 16.24 -7.38
CA SER A 310 9.80 15.03 -6.95
C SER A 310 11.08 14.75 -7.73
N PHE A 311 11.12 15.07 -9.03
CA PHE A 311 12.32 14.89 -9.85
C PHE A 311 13.45 15.84 -9.43
N VAL A 312 13.10 17.08 -9.08
CA VAL A 312 14.08 18.04 -8.53
C VAL A 312 14.66 17.50 -7.22
N VAL A 313 13.81 16.96 -6.35
CA VAL A 313 14.27 16.38 -5.08
C VAL A 313 15.13 15.13 -5.30
N ILE A 314 14.73 14.23 -6.22
CA ILE A 314 15.53 13.05 -6.59
C ILE A 314 16.90 13.48 -7.12
N ALA A 315 16.94 14.44 -8.02
CA ALA A 315 18.20 14.95 -8.59
C ALA A 315 19.08 15.58 -7.50
N SER A 316 18.50 16.36 -6.59
CA SER A 316 19.21 16.94 -5.46
C SER A 316 19.80 15.88 -4.51
N LEU A 317 19.01 14.85 -4.15
CA LEU A 317 19.47 13.72 -3.33
C LEU A 317 20.61 12.96 -4.01
N ALA A 318 20.44 12.63 -5.30
CA ALA A 318 21.45 11.93 -6.08
C ALA A 318 22.74 12.74 -6.23
N TRP A 319 22.64 14.08 -6.38
CA TRP A 319 23.80 14.96 -6.49
C TRP A 319 24.52 15.16 -5.15
N MET A 320 23.77 15.49 -4.09
CA MET A 320 24.36 15.78 -2.78
C MET A 320 24.98 14.53 -2.12
N GLY A 321 24.35 13.35 -2.27
CA GLY A 321 24.84 12.12 -1.68
C GLY A 321 25.22 12.26 -0.20
N PRO A 322 26.46 11.91 0.21
CA PRO A 322 26.91 12.00 1.60
C PRO A 322 26.92 13.42 2.17
N SER A 323 27.05 14.45 1.31
CA SER A 323 27.12 15.85 1.76
C SER A 323 25.78 16.37 2.33
N ILE A 324 24.68 15.64 2.14
CA ILE A 324 23.37 15.98 2.72
C ILE A 324 23.39 15.88 4.26
N GLY A 325 24.24 15.04 4.85
CA GLY A 325 24.45 14.91 6.27
C GLY A 325 23.14 14.76 7.06
N THR A 326 22.92 15.68 8.02
CA THR A 326 21.70 15.68 8.88
C THR A 326 20.41 15.99 8.13
N GLY A 327 20.48 16.51 6.91
CA GLY A 327 19.32 16.81 6.05
C GLY A 327 18.71 15.57 5.37
N ALA A 328 19.33 14.38 5.47
CA ALA A 328 18.94 13.18 4.72
C ALA A 328 17.46 12.80 4.93
N ALA A 329 16.97 12.78 6.17
CA ALA A 329 15.56 12.45 6.45
C ALA A 329 14.59 13.49 5.87
N VAL A 330 14.94 14.77 5.92
CA VAL A 330 14.14 15.85 5.33
C VAL A 330 14.11 15.74 3.82
N GLY A 331 15.25 15.47 3.19
CA GLY A 331 15.32 15.25 1.73
C GLY A 331 14.45 14.08 1.27
N VAL A 332 14.55 12.93 1.95
CA VAL A 332 13.70 11.77 1.64
C VAL A 332 12.22 12.03 1.97
N ALA A 333 11.91 12.75 3.06
CA ALA A 333 10.54 13.17 3.37
C ALA A 333 9.96 14.06 2.25
N LEU A 334 10.73 15.04 1.76
CA LEU A 334 10.33 15.90 0.64
C LEU A 334 10.10 15.11 -0.64
N LEU A 335 10.94 14.11 -0.93
CA LEU A 335 10.74 13.19 -2.04
C LEU A 335 9.39 12.45 -1.92
N CYS A 336 9.14 11.83 -0.75
CA CYS A 336 7.90 11.12 -0.51
C CYS A 336 6.68 12.05 -0.60
N VAL A 337 6.71 13.19 0.07
CA VAL A 337 5.63 14.19 0.10
C VAL A 337 5.31 14.70 -1.30
N SER A 338 6.32 15.13 -2.07
CA SER A 338 6.12 15.63 -3.44
C SER A 338 5.57 14.58 -4.40
N SER A 339 5.86 13.30 -4.16
CA SER A 339 5.34 12.18 -4.97
C SER A 339 3.91 11.79 -4.61
N THR A 340 3.37 12.22 -3.44
CA THR A 340 2.01 11.82 -3.00
C THR A 340 0.89 12.25 -3.93
N VAL A 341 1.09 13.28 -4.75
CA VAL A 341 0.11 13.74 -5.74
C VAL A 341 -0.36 12.61 -6.66
N VAL A 342 0.51 11.61 -6.91
CA VAL A 342 0.16 10.44 -7.75
C VAL A 342 -0.83 9.50 -7.06
N ALA A 343 -0.98 9.57 -5.73
CA ALA A 343 -2.01 8.81 -5.03
C ALA A 343 -3.43 9.15 -5.50
N LEU A 344 -3.63 10.37 -6.02
CA LEU A 344 -4.91 10.80 -6.58
C LEU A 344 -5.28 10.05 -7.88
N ALA A 345 -4.33 9.39 -8.54
CA ALA A 345 -4.59 8.59 -9.73
C ALA A 345 -5.50 7.37 -9.43
N GLN A 346 -5.38 6.78 -8.25
CA GLN A 346 -6.19 5.60 -7.88
C GLN A 346 -7.70 5.90 -7.87
N PRO A 347 -8.22 6.89 -7.12
CA PRO A 347 -9.62 7.25 -7.20
C PRO A 347 -10.02 7.75 -8.59
N ALA A 348 -9.15 8.47 -9.31
CA ALA A 348 -9.43 8.94 -10.67
C ALA A 348 -9.65 7.76 -11.63
N VAL A 349 -8.84 6.71 -11.56
CA VAL A 349 -9.05 5.48 -12.33
C VAL A 349 -10.40 4.84 -11.97
N GLY A 350 -10.75 4.74 -10.68
CA GLY A 350 -12.05 4.19 -10.28
C GLY A 350 -13.24 4.97 -10.84
N MET A 351 -13.15 6.30 -10.89
CA MET A 351 -14.21 7.18 -11.41
C MET A 351 -14.28 7.24 -12.93
N ALA A 352 -13.21 6.83 -13.64
CA ALA A 352 -13.17 6.84 -15.11
C ALA A 352 -13.95 5.67 -15.74
N PHE A 353 -14.42 4.71 -14.94
CA PHE A 353 -15.18 3.55 -15.40
C PHE A 353 -16.61 3.57 -14.85
N PRO A 354 -17.56 2.93 -15.56
CA PRO A 354 -18.92 2.77 -15.06
C PRO A 354 -18.96 2.11 -13.68
N PRO A 355 -19.98 2.37 -12.84
CA PRO A 355 -20.05 1.86 -11.47
C PRO A 355 -19.84 0.35 -11.31
N HIS A 356 -20.32 -0.46 -12.27
CA HIS A 356 -20.16 -1.93 -12.26
C HIS A 356 -18.71 -2.39 -12.56
N LEU A 357 -17.88 -1.56 -13.21
CA LEU A 357 -16.47 -1.83 -13.49
C LEU A 357 -15.50 -1.14 -12.53
N ALA A 358 -15.93 -0.12 -11.79
CA ALA A 358 -15.08 0.71 -10.94
C ALA A 358 -14.26 -0.11 -9.93
N GLY A 359 -14.87 -1.11 -9.28
CA GLY A 359 -14.17 -2.00 -8.35
C GLY A 359 -13.09 -2.85 -9.02
N ARG A 360 -13.38 -3.37 -10.21
CA ARG A 360 -12.41 -4.14 -11.01
C ARG A 360 -11.28 -3.26 -11.54
N ALA A 361 -11.57 -2.02 -11.94
CA ALA A 361 -10.56 -1.05 -12.36
C ALA A 361 -9.61 -0.69 -11.22
N LEU A 362 -10.14 -0.48 -10.02
CA LEU A 362 -9.32 -0.26 -8.81
C LEU A 362 -8.46 -1.47 -8.48
N SER A 363 -8.98 -2.70 -8.56
CA SER A 363 -8.22 -3.93 -8.33
C SER A 363 -7.10 -4.10 -9.36
N ALA A 364 -7.37 -3.85 -10.65
CA ALA A 364 -6.37 -3.89 -11.70
C ALA A 364 -5.29 -2.81 -11.51
N TYR A 365 -5.68 -1.60 -11.10
CA TYR A 365 -4.74 -0.54 -10.82
C TYR A 365 -3.89 -0.83 -9.59
N ASN A 366 -4.47 -1.38 -8.53
CA ASN A 366 -3.73 -1.85 -7.35
C ASN A 366 -2.72 -2.94 -7.71
N LEU A 367 -3.10 -3.91 -8.55
CA LEU A 367 -2.15 -4.91 -9.05
C LEU A 367 -0.93 -4.23 -9.68
N VAL A 368 -1.14 -3.24 -10.57
CA VAL A 368 -0.06 -2.49 -11.22
C VAL A 368 0.81 -1.76 -10.21
N VAL A 369 0.19 -1.05 -9.26
CA VAL A 369 0.91 -0.30 -8.22
C VAL A 369 1.76 -1.23 -7.36
N PHE A 370 1.19 -2.33 -6.85
CA PHE A 370 1.92 -3.24 -5.96
C PHE A 370 3.01 -4.04 -6.69
N ALA A 371 2.78 -4.41 -7.96
CA ALA A 371 3.82 -4.94 -8.83
C ALA A 371 4.94 -3.91 -9.06
N GLY A 372 4.58 -2.63 -9.23
CA GLY A 372 5.53 -1.53 -9.34
C GLY A 372 6.40 -1.37 -8.08
N ILE A 373 5.80 -1.45 -6.90
CA ILE A 373 6.56 -1.40 -5.63
C ILE A 373 7.58 -2.54 -5.59
N PHE A 374 7.16 -3.77 -5.90
CA PHE A 374 8.05 -4.94 -5.96
C PHE A 374 9.21 -4.72 -6.92
N VAL A 375 8.90 -4.36 -8.16
CA VAL A 375 9.92 -4.20 -9.21
C VAL A 375 10.89 -3.07 -8.88
N VAL A 376 10.41 -1.94 -8.36
CA VAL A 376 11.29 -0.81 -7.99
C VAL A 376 12.12 -1.15 -6.77
N GLN A 377 11.57 -1.83 -5.74
CA GLN A 377 12.35 -2.25 -4.58
C GLN A 377 13.50 -3.17 -4.97
N TRP A 378 13.20 -4.20 -5.73
CA TRP A 378 14.22 -5.14 -6.20
C TRP A 378 15.17 -4.47 -7.21
N GLY A 379 14.64 -3.66 -8.13
CA GLY A 379 15.41 -2.95 -9.15
C GLY A 379 16.44 -1.98 -8.57
N ILE A 380 16.11 -1.24 -7.52
CA ILE A 380 17.09 -0.39 -6.80
C ILE A 380 18.20 -1.25 -6.23
N GLY A 381 17.90 -2.39 -5.61
CA GLY A 381 18.90 -3.32 -5.10
C GLY A 381 19.84 -3.84 -6.18
N LEU A 382 19.27 -4.29 -7.33
CA LEU A 382 20.05 -4.70 -8.50
C LEU A 382 20.99 -3.60 -9.01
N MET A 383 20.52 -2.34 -9.06
CA MET A 383 21.33 -1.21 -9.49
C MET A 383 22.45 -0.90 -8.50
N VAL A 384 22.19 -0.99 -7.19
CA VAL A 384 23.22 -0.81 -6.16
C VAL A 384 24.32 -1.86 -6.31
N ASP A 385 23.97 -3.14 -6.42
CA ASP A 385 24.93 -4.24 -6.56
C ASP A 385 25.69 -4.18 -7.89
N ALA A 386 25.03 -3.79 -8.98
CA ALA A 386 25.68 -3.52 -10.26
C ALA A 386 26.72 -2.39 -10.14
N GLY A 387 26.39 -1.31 -9.45
CA GLY A 387 27.33 -0.21 -9.17
C GLY A 387 28.55 -0.65 -8.37
N LEU A 388 28.32 -1.45 -7.32
CA LEU A 388 29.41 -2.04 -6.53
C LEU A 388 30.29 -2.97 -7.38
N GLY A 389 29.66 -3.78 -8.25
CA GLY A 389 30.37 -4.64 -9.20
C GLY A 389 31.20 -3.87 -10.24
N MET A 390 30.83 -2.64 -10.58
CA MET A 390 31.61 -1.72 -11.40
C MET A 390 32.73 -0.98 -10.62
N GLY A 391 32.90 -1.27 -9.34
CA GLY A 391 33.91 -0.64 -8.50
C GLY A 391 33.50 0.70 -7.85
N LEU A 392 32.22 1.08 -7.92
CA LEU A 392 31.74 2.26 -7.22
C LEU A 392 31.77 2.05 -5.70
N GLN A 393 32.06 3.09 -4.94
CA GLN A 393 31.85 3.09 -3.49
C GLN A 393 30.36 3.01 -3.14
N LYS A 394 30.02 2.46 -1.97
CA LYS A 394 28.62 2.29 -1.54
C LYS A 394 27.75 3.54 -1.73
N PRO A 395 28.13 4.74 -1.24
CA PRO A 395 27.31 5.93 -1.45
C PRO A 395 27.05 6.23 -2.93
N ALA A 396 28.07 6.11 -3.79
CA ALA A 396 27.95 6.37 -5.23
C ALA A 396 27.03 5.36 -5.92
N ALA A 397 27.07 4.09 -5.51
CA ALA A 397 26.18 3.05 -6.03
C ALA A 397 24.70 3.35 -5.69
N TYR A 398 24.42 3.80 -4.46
CA TYR A 398 23.08 4.24 -4.06
C TYR A 398 22.62 5.50 -4.82
N GLN A 399 23.51 6.47 -5.02
CA GLN A 399 23.21 7.69 -5.82
C GLN A 399 22.87 7.32 -7.27
N MET A 400 23.64 6.41 -7.88
CA MET A 400 23.36 5.89 -9.21
C MET A 400 21.99 5.19 -9.28
N ALA A 401 21.68 4.30 -8.34
CA ALA A 401 20.40 3.61 -8.29
C ALA A 401 19.22 4.59 -8.14
N LEU A 402 19.36 5.62 -7.30
CA LEU A 402 18.35 6.67 -7.13
C LEU A 402 18.19 7.51 -8.40
N ALA A 403 19.27 7.83 -9.10
CA ALA A 403 19.23 8.54 -10.39
C ALA A 403 18.51 7.70 -11.46
N CYS A 404 18.81 6.41 -11.58
CA CYS A 404 18.13 5.49 -12.49
C CYS A 404 16.62 5.41 -12.19
N PHE A 405 16.24 5.33 -10.91
CA PHE A 405 14.84 5.41 -10.51
C PHE A 405 14.21 6.74 -10.94
N GLY A 406 14.91 7.86 -10.75
CA GLY A 406 14.47 9.19 -11.18
C GLY A 406 14.19 9.27 -12.68
N VAL A 407 15.07 8.67 -13.49
CA VAL A 407 14.90 8.58 -14.95
C VAL A 407 13.64 7.78 -15.31
N CYS A 408 13.46 6.58 -14.72
CA CYS A 408 12.26 5.75 -14.96
C CYS A 408 10.97 6.48 -14.57
N SER A 409 10.97 7.16 -13.41
CA SER A 409 9.84 7.95 -12.95
C SER A 409 9.58 9.16 -13.86
N GLY A 410 10.63 9.85 -14.32
CA GLY A 410 10.54 10.95 -15.29
C GLY A 410 9.97 10.51 -16.64
N LEU A 411 10.44 9.38 -17.17
CA LEU A 411 9.91 8.81 -18.42
C LEU A 411 8.43 8.43 -18.27
N SER A 412 8.02 7.90 -17.12
CA SER A 412 6.62 7.57 -16.84
C SER A 412 5.73 8.84 -16.86
N TRP A 413 6.25 9.96 -16.33
CA TRP A 413 5.56 11.24 -16.34
C TRP A 413 5.48 11.83 -17.76
N VAL A 414 6.55 11.76 -18.55
CA VAL A 414 6.53 12.18 -19.96
C VAL A 414 5.49 11.38 -20.75
N TYR A 415 5.46 10.05 -20.57
CA TYR A 415 4.43 9.21 -21.19
C TYR A 415 3.02 9.66 -20.78
N PHE A 416 2.79 9.92 -19.50
CA PHE A 416 1.52 10.41 -18.97
C PHE A 416 1.09 11.74 -19.63
N LEU A 417 2.02 12.66 -19.91
CA LEU A 417 1.74 13.92 -20.57
C LEU A 417 1.38 13.74 -22.05
N LEU A 418 2.10 12.86 -22.76
CA LEU A 418 1.94 12.61 -24.19
C LEU A 418 0.67 11.84 -24.53
N LYS A 419 0.28 10.88 -23.71
CA LYS A 419 -0.92 10.05 -23.88
C LYS A 419 -2.17 10.73 -23.33
N ARG A 420 -2.56 11.87 -23.92
CA ARG A 420 -3.87 12.46 -23.64
C ARG A 420 -4.95 11.61 -24.31
N PRO A 421 -6.00 11.15 -23.60
CA PRO A 421 -7.14 10.53 -24.27
C PRO A 421 -7.75 11.58 -25.20
N ILE A 422 -8.01 11.19 -26.44
CA ILE A 422 -8.83 11.98 -27.35
C ILE A 422 -10.19 12.09 -26.65
N GLN A 423 -10.58 13.30 -26.26
CA GLN A 423 -11.93 13.54 -25.77
C GLN A 423 -12.89 13.16 -26.92
N ALA A 424 -13.62 12.04 -26.74
CA ALA A 424 -14.71 11.66 -27.63
C ALA A 424 -15.96 12.46 -27.28
#